data_57b9a7fe271484996348638c0094a189
#
_entry.id   57b9a7fe271484996348638c0094a189
#
_cell.length_a   1.000
_cell.length_b   1.000
_cell.length_c   1.000
_cell.angle_alpha   90.00
_cell.angle_beta   90.00
_cell.angle_gamma   90.00
#
_symmetry.space_group_name_H-M   'P 1'
#
loop_
_entity.id
_entity.type
_entity.pdbx_description
1 polymer ?
#
loop_
_entity_poly.entity_id
_entity_poly.type
_entity_poly.pdbx_seq_one_letter_code
_entity_poly.pdbx_strand_id
1 'polypeptide(L)'
;MAEELQTYLLEHFQWLHRHPELALKEYETTNYVKNVLKQTEGVELLNLGLDTGALAKIEGKEPGGVVAIRADIDALPILEESGLSYSSENDGCMHACGHDFHTTALLGVAKLLGGEREHIKGTVILLFQPAEEAEHGGEKVVNTGMFEKYKIEKIFGLHAKQNMPVGTIAIAPGPFSAAVDRFLYTVKGMGCHGSAPQTGLDPILAAARLVGSLQEIVSRRISPTETAVISVTRFTSGTSWNIIPETARLEGTVRTFNPKVREQIVELMQAQAEGLEREGYQVEFTWIPGCPATNNDAELAELVRKEAMEEGFHVTLQHPEMGGEDFSCYQELVPGAFFHVGTGGKYPAHNSKFTVDPAALLGASKLMSEIVKKALKAS
;
A
#
# COMPACT_ATOMS: atom_id res chain seq x y z
N MET A 1 13.50 15.37 27.38
CA MET A 1 12.95 15.44 26.00
C MET A 1 13.05 14.14 25.22
N ALA A 2 14.23 13.60 24.90
CA ALA A 2 14.30 12.35 24.10
C ALA A 2 13.71 11.13 24.83
N GLU A 3 14.04 10.93 26.11
CA GLU A 3 13.52 9.83 26.93
C GLU A 3 12.00 9.96 27.15
N GLU A 4 11.50 11.13 27.36
CA GLU A 4 10.09 11.43 27.53
C GLU A 4 9.29 11.18 26.23
N LEU A 5 9.85 11.54 25.06
CA LEU A 5 9.26 11.22 23.77
C LEU A 5 9.28 9.72 23.50
N GLN A 6 10.37 9.01 23.83
CA GLN A 6 10.45 7.57 23.69
C GLN A 6 9.38 6.85 24.53
N THR A 7 9.17 7.28 25.78
CA THR A 7 8.12 6.73 26.65
C THR A 7 6.74 6.96 26.06
N TYR A 8 6.47 8.18 25.59
CA TYR A 8 5.22 8.53 24.90
C TYR A 8 4.96 7.63 23.69
N LEU A 9 5.96 7.46 22.82
CA LEU A 9 5.85 6.61 21.64
C LEU A 9 5.57 5.15 22.01
N LEU A 10 6.27 4.62 23.02
CA LEU A 10 6.10 3.24 23.46
C LEU A 10 4.69 2.98 24.03
N GLU A 11 4.14 3.91 24.81
CA GLU A 11 2.79 3.82 25.34
C GLU A 11 1.74 3.76 24.22
N HIS A 12 1.85 4.64 23.23
CA HIS A 12 0.91 4.66 22.09
C HIS A 12 1.05 3.43 21.19
N PHE A 13 2.28 3.01 20.91
CA PHE A 13 2.56 1.81 20.14
C PHE A 13 1.94 0.56 20.78
N GLN A 14 2.16 0.36 22.08
CA GLN A 14 1.61 -0.78 22.80
C GLN A 14 0.10 -0.75 22.89
N TRP A 15 -0.52 0.43 22.96
CA TRP A 15 -1.96 0.54 22.93
C TRP A 15 -2.52 0.14 21.57
N LEU A 16 -1.98 0.69 20.48
CA LEU A 16 -2.39 0.38 19.12
C LEU A 16 -2.20 -1.10 18.80
N HIS A 17 -1.08 -1.68 19.20
CA HIS A 17 -0.79 -3.10 18.98
C HIS A 17 -1.80 -4.03 19.69
N ARG A 18 -2.26 -3.65 20.89
CA ARG A 18 -3.29 -4.42 21.63
C ARG A 18 -4.69 -4.32 21.03
N HIS A 19 -4.99 -3.24 20.32
CA HIS A 19 -6.35 -2.95 19.83
C HIS A 19 -6.41 -2.85 18.30
N PRO A 20 -5.92 -3.88 17.56
CA PRO A 20 -5.93 -3.87 16.11
C PRO A 20 -7.36 -4.00 15.60
N GLU A 21 -7.70 -3.27 14.55
CA GLU A 21 -9.00 -3.32 13.88
C GLU A 21 -8.82 -3.52 12.37
N LEU A 22 -9.74 -4.26 11.77
CA LEU A 22 -9.70 -4.57 10.33
C LEU A 22 -10.09 -3.35 9.48
N ALA A 23 -9.69 -3.38 8.21
CA ALA A 23 -10.00 -2.39 7.20
C ALA A 23 -11.47 -1.93 7.23
N LEU A 24 -11.72 -0.63 7.21
CA LEU A 24 -13.01 0.08 7.34
C LEU A 24 -13.78 -0.19 8.66
N LYS A 25 -13.12 -0.78 9.65
CA LYS A 25 -13.67 -1.01 10.98
C LYS A 25 -12.80 -0.42 12.09
N GLU A 26 -11.86 0.43 11.74
CA GLU A 26 -10.87 1.06 12.63
C GLU A 26 -11.49 2.19 13.46
N TYR A 27 -12.62 1.92 14.11
CA TYR A 27 -13.39 2.94 14.86
C TYR A 27 -12.71 3.34 16.17
N GLU A 28 -12.24 2.38 16.95
CA GLU A 28 -11.55 2.64 18.21
C GLU A 28 -10.17 3.25 17.96
N THR A 29 -9.42 2.73 16.98
CA THR A 29 -8.14 3.28 16.51
C THR A 29 -8.31 4.74 16.06
N THR A 30 -9.34 5.01 15.24
CA THR A 30 -9.67 6.37 14.79
C THR A 30 -9.96 7.31 15.94
N ASN A 31 -10.79 6.88 16.90
CA ASN A 31 -11.13 7.68 18.08
C ASN A 31 -9.91 7.90 18.96
N TYR A 32 -9.09 6.89 19.16
CA TYR A 32 -7.83 6.98 19.90
C TYR A 32 -6.90 8.02 19.30
N VAL A 33 -6.59 7.89 18.01
CA VAL A 33 -5.73 8.82 17.27
C VAL A 33 -6.28 10.25 17.36
N LYS A 34 -7.58 10.47 17.11
CA LYS A 34 -8.21 11.78 17.21
C LYS A 34 -8.11 12.37 18.62
N ASN A 35 -8.22 11.55 19.66
CA ASN A 35 -8.10 12.02 21.04
C ASN A 35 -6.67 12.42 21.39
N VAL A 36 -5.66 11.66 20.94
CA VAL A 36 -4.25 12.01 21.10
C VAL A 36 -3.94 13.33 20.39
N LEU A 37 -4.38 13.47 19.12
CA LEU A 37 -4.17 14.69 18.34
C LEU A 37 -4.83 15.93 18.95
N LYS A 38 -6.03 15.80 19.51
CA LYS A 38 -6.72 16.91 20.23
C LYS A 38 -5.94 17.41 21.45
N GLN A 39 -5.18 16.54 22.09
CA GLN A 39 -4.38 16.88 23.28
C GLN A 39 -2.96 17.34 22.89
N THR A 40 -2.57 17.19 21.62
CA THR A 40 -1.26 17.60 21.14
C THR A 40 -1.24 19.08 20.83
N GLU A 41 -0.32 19.80 21.46
CA GLU A 41 -0.16 21.25 21.23
C GLU A 41 0.09 21.57 19.76
N GLY A 42 -0.53 22.62 19.25
CA GLY A 42 -0.31 23.11 17.90
C GLY A 42 -0.94 22.27 16.78
N VAL A 43 -1.71 21.23 17.13
CA VAL A 43 -2.40 20.35 16.17
C VAL A 43 -3.89 20.71 16.11
N GLU A 44 -4.43 20.87 14.91
CA GLU A 44 -5.85 21.10 14.64
C GLU A 44 -6.42 19.91 13.88
N LEU A 45 -7.47 19.28 14.43
CA LEU A 45 -8.20 18.21 13.73
C LEU A 45 -8.98 18.77 12.54
N LEU A 46 -8.95 18.05 11.45
CA LEU A 46 -9.70 18.31 10.23
C LEU A 46 -10.72 17.18 9.98
N ASN A 47 -11.71 17.44 9.15
CA ASN A 47 -12.64 16.41 8.71
C ASN A 47 -12.05 15.68 7.49
N LEU A 48 -11.79 14.40 7.62
CA LEU A 48 -11.33 13.54 6.52
C LEU A 48 -12.49 13.21 5.54
N GLY A 49 -13.72 13.18 6.03
CA GLY A 49 -14.88 12.82 5.21
C GLY A 49 -15.15 11.32 5.11
N LEU A 50 -14.45 10.51 5.91
CA LEU A 50 -14.65 9.06 6.04
C LEU A 50 -15.06 8.71 7.48
N ASP A 51 -15.69 7.55 7.66
CA ASP A 51 -16.14 7.06 8.99
C ASP A 51 -14.93 6.69 9.86
N THR A 52 -13.88 6.12 9.25
CA THR A 52 -12.63 5.76 9.90
C THR A 52 -11.46 6.56 9.33
N GLY A 53 -10.32 6.57 10.05
CA GLY A 53 -9.19 7.42 9.74
C GLY A 53 -9.27 8.81 10.40
N ALA A 54 -8.15 9.53 10.36
CA ALA A 54 -8.06 10.86 10.92
C ALA A 54 -7.24 11.80 10.04
N LEU A 55 -7.58 13.07 10.07
CA LEU A 55 -6.87 14.12 9.38
C LEU A 55 -6.62 15.27 10.37
N ALA A 56 -5.39 15.79 10.37
CA ALA A 56 -5.04 16.96 11.17
C ALA A 56 -4.07 17.86 10.43
N LYS A 57 -3.93 19.10 10.87
CA LYS A 57 -2.91 20.03 10.39
C LYS A 57 -2.10 20.61 11.53
N ILE A 58 -0.88 20.98 11.20
CA ILE A 58 -0.03 21.87 11.98
C ILE A 58 0.26 23.07 11.11
N GLU A 59 -0.24 24.22 11.48
CA GLU A 59 -0.04 25.46 10.76
C GLU A 59 1.13 26.23 11.37
N GLY A 60 2.17 26.42 10.57
CA GLY A 60 3.33 27.21 10.95
C GLY A 60 3.03 28.70 11.02
N LYS A 61 3.94 29.45 11.62
CA LYS A 61 3.78 30.90 11.81
C LYS A 61 3.90 31.70 10.52
N GLU A 62 4.75 31.23 9.62
CA GLU A 62 4.96 31.90 8.33
C GLU A 62 4.20 31.16 7.22
N PRO A 63 3.59 31.90 6.27
CA PRO A 63 2.94 31.27 5.12
C PRO A 63 3.99 30.54 4.26
N GLY A 64 3.59 29.42 3.67
CA GLY A 64 4.43 28.58 2.81
C GLY A 64 3.63 27.50 2.14
N GLY A 65 4.30 26.49 1.59
CA GLY A 65 3.69 25.31 0.95
C GLY A 65 2.96 24.39 1.93
N VAL A 66 2.32 23.39 1.39
CA VAL A 66 1.58 22.37 2.17
C VAL A 66 2.17 20.99 1.86
N VAL A 67 2.66 20.32 2.90
CA VAL A 67 3.23 18.98 2.81
C VAL A 67 2.43 18.02 3.67
N ALA A 68 2.09 16.85 3.10
CA ALA A 68 1.40 15.81 3.83
C ALA A 68 2.34 14.68 4.27
N ILE A 69 2.00 14.05 5.38
CA ILE A 69 2.58 12.78 5.85
C ILE A 69 1.44 11.78 6.03
N ARG A 70 1.63 10.56 5.54
CA ARG A 70 0.67 9.48 5.68
C ARG A 70 1.20 8.36 6.57
N ALA A 71 0.33 7.86 7.41
CA ALA A 71 0.44 6.54 8.04
C ALA A 71 -0.89 5.80 7.87
N ASP A 72 -0.83 4.52 7.59
CA ASP A 72 -1.97 3.60 7.61
C ASP A 72 -2.32 3.17 9.04
N ILE A 73 -3.56 2.70 9.27
CA ILE A 73 -4.04 2.39 10.63
C ILE A 73 -4.73 1.03 10.77
N ASP A 74 -5.00 0.33 9.67
CA ASP A 74 -5.72 -0.95 9.69
C ASP A 74 -4.82 -2.13 10.07
N ALA A 75 -5.44 -3.25 10.41
CA ALA A 75 -4.83 -4.49 10.79
C ALA A 75 -5.37 -5.66 9.97
N LEU A 76 -4.79 -6.84 10.14
CA LEU A 76 -5.04 -8.04 9.36
C LEU A 76 -5.84 -9.09 10.15
N PRO A 77 -6.66 -9.93 9.48
CA PRO A 77 -7.41 -11.03 10.10
C PRO A 77 -6.48 -12.22 10.38
N ILE A 78 -5.53 -12.03 11.28
CA ILE A 78 -4.50 -13.02 11.68
C ILE A 78 -4.54 -13.18 13.18
N LEU A 79 -4.54 -14.44 13.65
CA LEU A 79 -4.36 -14.75 15.07
C LEU A 79 -2.90 -14.54 15.45
N GLU A 80 -2.63 -13.66 16.40
CA GLU A 80 -1.28 -13.34 16.82
C GLU A 80 -0.64 -14.46 17.64
N GLU A 81 0.59 -14.81 17.30
CA GLU A 81 1.44 -15.78 17.97
C GLU A 81 2.84 -15.22 18.29
N SER A 82 2.96 -13.90 18.39
CA SER A 82 4.24 -13.21 18.63
C SER A 82 4.84 -13.51 20.00
N GLY A 83 4.00 -13.76 21.01
CA GLY A 83 4.41 -13.94 22.41
C GLY A 83 4.80 -12.65 23.12
N LEU A 84 4.46 -11.48 22.56
CA LEU A 84 4.69 -10.18 23.17
C LEU A 84 3.80 -10.00 24.42
N SER A 85 4.29 -9.28 25.42
CA SER A 85 3.50 -8.94 26.62
C SER A 85 2.37 -7.95 26.36
N TYR A 86 2.36 -7.34 25.18
CA TYR A 86 1.34 -6.41 24.68
C TYR A 86 0.73 -6.89 23.37
N SER A 87 0.63 -8.23 23.18
CA SER A 87 -0.04 -8.82 22.02
C SER A 87 -1.51 -8.40 21.93
N SER A 88 -2.09 -8.59 20.76
CA SER A 88 -3.49 -8.24 20.45
C SER A 88 -4.47 -8.76 21.50
N GLU A 89 -5.39 -7.90 21.92
CA GLU A 89 -6.55 -8.24 22.76
C GLU A 89 -7.81 -8.50 21.91
N ASN A 90 -7.72 -8.31 20.57
CA ASN A 90 -8.79 -8.58 19.60
C ASN A 90 -8.52 -9.92 18.91
N ASP A 91 -9.17 -10.98 19.37
CA ASP A 91 -8.97 -12.35 18.86
C ASP A 91 -9.12 -12.43 17.33
N GLY A 92 -8.14 -13.04 16.68
CA GLY A 92 -8.12 -13.18 15.22
C GLY A 92 -7.77 -11.91 14.44
N CYS A 93 -7.32 -10.83 15.10
CA CYS A 93 -6.87 -9.61 14.47
C CYS A 93 -5.47 -9.20 14.97
N MET A 94 -4.57 -8.77 14.10
CA MET A 94 -3.19 -8.46 14.45
C MET A 94 -2.62 -7.36 13.52
N HIS A 95 -1.82 -6.46 14.07
CA HIS A 95 -0.94 -5.58 13.29
C HIS A 95 0.26 -6.36 12.75
N ALA A 96 0.03 -7.19 11.71
CA ALA A 96 1.06 -8.03 11.12
C ALA A 96 1.79 -7.38 9.92
N CYS A 97 1.56 -6.07 9.69
CA CYS A 97 2.26 -5.27 8.68
C CYS A 97 2.99 -4.04 9.28
N GLY A 98 2.76 -3.74 10.57
CA GLY A 98 3.44 -2.65 11.27
C GLY A 98 2.73 -1.31 11.20
N HIS A 99 1.43 -1.28 10.87
CA HIS A 99 0.66 -0.04 10.79
C HIS A 99 0.50 0.65 12.16
N ASP A 100 0.57 -0.08 13.26
CA ASP A 100 0.71 0.45 14.61
C ASP A 100 2.01 1.25 14.80
N PHE A 101 3.13 0.77 14.21
CA PHE A 101 4.40 1.49 14.17
C PHE A 101 4.28 2.76 13.31
N HIS A 102 3.66 2.68 12.12
CA HIS A 102 3.48 3.83 11.23
C HIS A 102 2.61 4.91 11.89
N THR A 103 1.46 4.51 12.44
CA THR A 103 0.55 5.38 13.19
C THR A 103 1.27 6.05 14.36
N THR A 104 2.03 5.28 15.16
CA THR A 104 2.77 5.81 16.31
C THR A 104 3.86 6.78 15.87
N ALA A 105 4.60 6.46 14.81
CA ALA A 105 5.62 7.36 14.28
C ALA A 105 5.01 8.71 13.86
N LEU A 106 3.83 8.70 13.23
CA LEU A 106 3.12 9.92 12.84
C LEU A 106 2.57 10.70 14.04
N LEU A 107 2.13 10.03 15.11
CA LEU A 107 1.80 10.69 16.39
C LEU A 107 3.03 11.36 17.01
N GLY A 108 4.20 10.74 16.89
CA GLY A 108 5.48 11.34 17.28
C GLY A 108 5.83 12.60 16.50
N VAL A 109 5.60 12.57 15.18
CA VAL A 109 5.73 13.75 14.30
C VAL A 109 4.79 14.86 14.76
N ALA A 110 3.52 14.53 15.05
CA ALA A 110 2.53 15.49 15.54
C ALA A 110 3.02 16.20 16.81
N LYS A 111 3.56 15.44 17.76
CA LYS A 111 4.09 15.98 19.03
C LYS A 111 5.31 16.86 18.82
N LEU A 112 6.26 16.44 17.97
CA LEU A 112 7.48 17.20 17.69
C LEU A 112 7.15 18.52 16.97
N LEU A 113 6.44 18.44 15.85
CA LEU A 113 6.16 19.62 15.03
C LEU A 113 5.16 20.56 15.67
N GLY A 114 4.18 20.04 16.43
CA GLY A 114 3.22 20.87 17.17
C GLY A 114 3.93 21.77 18.19
N GLY A 115 4.93 21.23 18.91
CA GLY A 115 5.76 22.00 19.83
C GLY A 115 6.70 23.00 19.16
N GLU A 116 7.03 22.77 17.87
CA GLU A 116 7.97 23.60 17.09
C GLU A 116 7.27 24.49 16.05
N ARG A 117 5.95 24.60 16.04
CA ARG A 117 5.18 25.30 14.99
C ARG A 117 5.62 26.74 14.72
N GLU A 118 6.17 27.43 15.73
CA GLU A 118 6.70 28.79 15.62
C GLU A 118 7.90 28.88 14.66
N HIS A 119 8.55 27.73 14.36
CA HIS A 119 9.70 27.62 13.47
C HIS A 119 9.37 26.96 12.13
N ILE A 120 8.10 26.62 11.92
CA ILE A 120 7.63 26.01 10.67
C ILE A 120 7.14 27.10 9.72
N LYS A 121 7.54 26.98 8.45
CA LYS A 121 7.05 27.80 7.34
C LYS A 121 6.11 26.95 6.49
N GLY A 122 4.82 27.34 6.41
CA GLY A 122 3.81 26.56 5.69
C GLY A 122 2.97 25.66 6.59
N THR A 123 2.38 24.64 6.03
CA THR A 123 1.43 23.74 6.71
C THR A 123 1.83 22.29 6.55
N VAL A 124 1.76 21.52 7.63
CA VAL A 124 1.91 20.07 7.61
C VAL A 124 0.54 19.42 7.78
N ILE A 125 0.18 18.54 6.88
CA ILE A 125 -1.02 17.69 6.95
C ILE A 125 -0.63 16.31 7.45
N LEU A 126 -1.29 15.84 8.49
CA LEU A 126 -1.12 14.53 9.10
C LEU A 126 -2.31 13.65 8.68
N LEU A 127 -2.07 12.67 7.83
CA LEU A 127 -3.09 11.74 7.31
C LEU A 127 -2.91 10.36 7.96
N PHE A 128 -3.89 9.95 8.75
CA PHE A 128 -4.03 8.60 9.28
C PHE A 128 -5.05 7.87 8.43
N GLN A 129 -4.54 7.07 7.49
CA GLN A 129 -5.33 6.46 6.44
C GLN A 129 -5.91 5.12 6.87
N PRO A 130 -7.23 4.86 6.70
CA PRO A 130 -7.82 3.55 6.91
C PRO A 130 -7.61 2.62 5.71
N ALA A 131 -7.74 1.30 5.93
CA ALA A 131 -7.98 0.28 4.91
C ALA A 131 -6.90 0.18 3.81
N GLU A 132 -5.63 0.18 4.18
CA GLU A 132 -4.53 -0.05 3.23
C GLU A 132 -4.54 -1.50 2.70
N GLU A 133 -4.71 -2.48 3.59
CA GLU A 133 -4.62 -3.92 3.29
C GLU A 133 -5.80 -4.45 2.46
N ALA A 134 -6.91 -3.70 2.43
CA ALA A 134 -8.11 -4.08 1.71
C ALA A 134 -9.01 -2.85 1.46
N GLU A 135 -10.01 -3.01 0.59
CA GLU A 135 -11.08 -2.02 0.43
C GLU A 135 -10.65 -0.67 -0.17
N HIS A 136 -9.43 -0.55 -0.74
CA HIS A 136 -8.96 0.62 -1.47
C HIS A 136 -8.97 1.92 -0.66
N GLY A 137 -8.37 1.91 0.53
CA GLY A 137 -8.35 3.04 1.47
C GLY A 137 -7.74 4.31 0.88
N GLY A 138 -6.60 4.21 0.17
CA GLY A 138 -5.96 5.33 -0.49
C GLY A 138 -6.86 6.00 -1.54
N GLU A 139 -7.55 5.22 -2.37
CA GLU A 139 -8.52 5.73 -3.33
C GLU A 139 -9.71 6.42 -2.64
N LYS A 140 -10.21 5.85 -1.54
CA LYS A 140 -11.29 6.47 -0.74
C LYS A 140 -10.86 7.83 -0.20
N VAL A 141 -9.63 7.95 0.31
CA VAL A 141 -9.07 9.23 0.78
C VAL A 141 -8.95 10.24 -0.38
N VAL A 142 -8.42 9.83 -1.52
CA VAL A 142 -8.36 10.68 -2.73
C VAL A 142 -9.74 11.22 -3.10
N ASN A 143 -10.75 10.35 -3.09
CA ASN A 143 -12.14 10.70 -3.45
C ASN A 143 -12.81 11.67 -2.45
N THR A 144 -12.24 11.92 -1.26
CA THR A 144 -12.71 12.98 -0.36
C THR A 144 -12.41 14.39 -0.88
N GLY A 145 -11.52 14.53 -1.87
CA GLY A 145 -11.07 15.83 -2.39
C GLY A 145 -10.14 16.61 -1.45
N MET A 146 -9.59 15.95 -0.42
CA MET A 146 -8.76 16.64 0.58
C MET A 146 -7.49 17.25 -0.02
N PHE A 147 -6.91 16.65 -1.04
CA PHE A 147 -5.68 17.15 -1.68
C PHE A 147 -5.89 18.53 -2.30
N GLU A 148 -6.98 18.71 -3.04
CA GLU A 148 -7.36 20.00 -3.61
C GLU A 148 -7.79 21.00 -2.53
N LYS A 149 -8.63 20.54 -1.59
CA LYS A 149 -9.17 21.36 -0.51
C LYS A 149 -8.08 22.01 0.34
N TYR A 150 -7.06 21.24 0.69
CA TYR A 150 -5.95 21.71 1.53
C TYR A 150 -4.71 22.11 0.73
N LYS A 151 -4.76 22.04 -0.62
CA LYS A 151 -3.69 22.42 -1.54
C LYS A 151 -2.38 21.70 -1.23
N ILE A 152 -2.45 20.41 -1.02
CA ILE A 152 -1.29 19.57 -0.73
C ILE A 152 -0.39 19.56 -1.97
N GLU A 153 0.90 19.83 -1.79
CA GLU A 153 1.89 19.93 -2.87
C GLU A 153 2.82 18.73 -2.94
N LYS A 154 3.04 18.07 -1.81
CA LYS A 154 3.95 16.92 -1.66
C LYS A 154 3.45 16.00 -0.57
N ILE A 155 3.77 14.70 -0.69
CA ILE A 155 3.42 13.72 0.34
C ILE A 155 4.58 12.78 0.64
N PHE A 156 4.73 12.42 1.93
CA PHE A 156 5.69 11.42 2.41
C PHE A 156 4.98 10.31 3.16
N GLY A 157 5.53 9.11 3.06
CA GLY A 157 5.12 7.94 3.84
C GLY A 157 6.33 7.06 4.15
N LEU A 158 6.17 6.22 5.16
CA LEU A 158 7.17 5.22 5.53
C LEU A 158 6.52 3.85 5.72
N HIS A 159 7.31 2.80 5.60
CA HIS A 159 6.90 1.45 5.98
C HIS A 159 7.96 0.76 6.84
N ALA A 160 7.50 0.07 7.87
CA ALA A 160 8.34 -0.79 8.70
C ALA A 160 8.94 -1.93 7.88
N LYS A 161 10.25 -2.15 7.95
CA LYS A 161 10.92 -3.23 7.22
C LYS A 161 11.61 -4.18 8.19
N GLN A 162 11.04 -5.36 8.32
CA GLN A 162 11.64 -6.46 9.06
C GLN A 162 12.89 -6.98 8.33
N ASN A 163 13.76 -7.68 9.04
CA ASN A 163 15.07 -8.11 8.57
C ASN A 163 16.04 -6.99 8.15
N MET A 164 15.66 -5.74 8.38
CA MET A 164 16.51 -4.57 8.24
C MET A 164 16.80 -3.99 9.62
N PRO A 165 18.06 -3.81 10.01
CA PRO A 165 18.42 -3.35 11.36
C PRO A 165 17.81 -1.99 11.70
N VAL A 166 17.45 -1.77 12.98
CA VAL A 166 17.09 -0.45 13.49
C VAL A 166 18.23 0.55 13.20
N GLY A 167 17.86 1.77 12.82
CA GLY A 167 18.83 2.79 12.37
C GLY A 167 19.21 2.69 10.89
N THR A 168 18.47 1.89 10.11
CA THR A 168 18.64 1.79 8.65
C THR A 168 17.42 2.37 7.91
N ILE A 169 17.67 3.07 6.82
CA ILE A 169 16.66 3.57 5.88
C ILE A 169 16.96 3.00 4.51
N ALA A 170 15.93 2.48 3.81
CA ALA A 170 16.07 2.11 2.42
C ALA A 170 15.18 3.01 1.56
N ILE A 171 15.79 3.68 0.60
CA ILE A 171 15.15 4.63 -0.33
C ILE A 171 15.83 4.59 -1.69
N ALA A 172 15.06 4.76 -2.75
CA ALA A 172 15.56 5.00 -4.11
C ALA A 172 14.55 5.85 -4.88
N PRO A 173 14.99 6.65 -5.85
CA PRO A 173 14.08 7.27 -6.81
C PRO A 173 13.47 6.22 -7.74
N GLY A 174 12.30 6.50 -8.28
CA GLY A 174 11.61 5.62 -9.21
C GLY A 174 10.80 4.51 -8.51
N PRO A 175 10.63 3.34 -9.16
CA PRO A 175 9.74 2.28 -8.69
C PRO A 175 10.07 1.79 -7.28
N PHE A 176 9.03 1.69 -6.42
CA PHE A 176 9.11 1.17 -5.06
C PHE A 176 8.28 -0.11 -4.91
N SER A 177 6.97 -0.05 -5.16
CA SER A 177 6.05 -1.20 -5.17
C SER A 177 5.28 -1.26 -6.49
N ALA A 178 4.83 -2.47 -6.87
CA ALA A 178 4.15 -2.68 -8.14
C ALA A 178 2.68 -2.25 -8.09
N ALA A 179 2.14 -1.90 -9.26
CA ALA A 179 0.70 -1.88 -9.46
C ALA A 179 0.12 -3.27 -9.26
N VAL A 180 -1.08 -3.33 -8.68
CA VAL A 180 -1.78 -4.58 -8.35
C VAL A 180 -3.10 -4.62 -9.08
N ASP A 181 -3.21 -5.51 -10.07
CA ASP A 181 -4.42 -5.67 -10.84
C ASP A 181 -4.93 -7.09 -10.78
N ARG A 182 -6.23 -7.24 -10.97
CA ARG A 182 -6.92 -8.52 -11.07
C ARG A 182 -7.59 -8.66 -12.43
N PHE A 183 -7.63 -9.86 -12.96
CA PHE A 183 -8.37 -10.16 -14.18
C PHE A 183 -9.21 -11.42 -14.05
N LEU A 184 -10.29 -11.46 -14.83
CA LEU A 184 -11.16 -12.61 -14.97
C LEU A 184 -11.44 -12.86 -16.45
N TYR A 185 -11.44 -14.14 -16.85
CA TYR A 185 -12.01 -14.59 -18.11
C TYR A 185 -13.11 -15.61 -17.83
N THR A 186 -14.22 -15.46 -18.53
CA THR A 186 -15.25 -16.49 -18.64
C THR A 186 -15.34 -16.88 -20.10
N VAL A 187 -14.90 -18.11 -20.41
CA VAL A 187 -14.96 -18.67 -21.76
C VAL A 187 -16.16 -19.61 -21.82
N LYS A 188 -17.13 -19.27 -22.67
CA LYS A 188 -18.33 -20.07 -22.93
C LYS A 188 -18.21 -20.76 -24.27
N GLY A 189 -18.40 -22.08 -24.27
CA GLY A 189 -18.45 -22.93 -25.45
C GLY A 189 -19.80 -23.61 -25.58
N MET A 190 -19.78 -24.87 -26.01
CA MET A 190 -20.96 -25.71 -26.11
C MET A 190 -20.65 -27.08 -25.52
N GLY A 191 -21.32 -27.41 -24.42
CA GLY A 191 -21.15 -28.68 -23.71
C GLY A 191 -21.61 -29.86 -24.58
N CYS A 192 -20.94 -31.02 -24.39
CA CYS A 192 -21.30 -32.27 -25.09
C CYS A 192 -20.80 -33.51 -24.34
N HIS A 193 -21.11 -34.67 -24.88
CA HIS A 193 -20.60 -35.93 -24.35
C HIS A 193 -19.09 -36.03 -24.58
N GLY A 194 -18.29 -36.39 -23.58
CA GLY A 194 -16.83 -36.45 -23.65
C GLY A 194 -16.27 -37.36 -24.74
N SER A 195 -17.03 -38.38 -25.20
CA SER A 195 -16.67 -39.26 -26.32
C SER A 195 -17.02 -38.71 -27.71
N ALA A 196 -17.75 -37.58 -27.79
CA ALA A 196 -18.20 -36.94 -29.04
C ALA A 196 -17.88 -35.45 -29.08
N PRO A 197 -16.57 -35.04 -28.88
CA PRO A 197 -16.19 -33.65 -28.76
C PRO A 197 -16.49 -32.80 -30.00
N GLN A 198 -16.62 -33.42 -31.17
CA GLN A 198 -16.96 -32.76 -32.43
C GLN A 198 -18.40 -32.21 -32.46
N THR A 199 -19.26 -32.58 -31.51
CA THR A 199 -20.64 -32.10 -31.39
C THR A 199 -20.75 -30.88 -30.48
N GLY A 200 -19.67 -30.44 -29.87
CA GLY A 200 -19.59 -29.31 -28.98
C GLY A 200 -18.50 -28.32 -29.34
N LEU A 201 -18.23 -27.41 -28.42
CA LEU A 201 -17.13 -26.45 -28.48
C LEU A 201 -16.48 -26.39 -27.09
N ASP A 202 -15.29 -26.98 -26.94
CA ASP A 202 -14.68 -27.25 -25.64
C ASP A 202 -14.05 -26.02 -25.00
N PRO A 203 -14.65 -25.42 -23.94
CA PRO A 203 -14.08 -24.24 -23.30
C PRO A 203 -12.87 -24.56 -22.40
N ILE A 204 -12.67 -25.83 -21.97
CA ILE A 204 -11.49 -26.22 -21.21
C ILE A 204 -10.25 -26.10 -22.09
N LEU A 205 -10.32 -26.62 -23.30
CA LEU A 205 -9.19 -26.56 -24.24
C LEU A 205 -8.86 -25.12 -24.61
N ALA A 206 -9.86 -24.27 -24.88
CA ALA A 206 -9.66 -22.85 -25.15
C ALA A 206 -9.01 -22.11 -23.96
N ALA A 207 -9.53 -22.31 -22.75
CA ALA A 207 -9.01 -21.69 -21.56
C ALA A 207 -7.59 -22.19 -21.23
N ALA A 208 -7.27 -23.45 -21.45
CA ALA A 208 -5.92 -23.99 -21.26
C ALA A 208 -4.90 -23.34 -22.24
N ARG A 209 -5.29 -23.11 -23.51
CA ARG A 209 -4.48 -22.37 -24.47
C ARG A 209 -4.30 -20.91 -24.04
N LEU A 210 -5.35 -20.30 -23.52
CA LEU A 210 -5.31 -18.91 -23.01
C LEU A 210 -4.30 -18.77 -21.86
N VAL A 211 -4.20 -19.73 -20.94
CA VAL A 211 -3.16 -19.73 -19.89
C VAL A 211 -1.76 -19.62 -20.48
N GLY A 212 -1.47 -20.41 -21.52
CA GLY A 212 -0.17 -20.36 -22.22
C GLY A 212 0.06 -19.02 -22.93
N SER A 213 -0.92 -18.55 -23.69
CA SER A 213 -0.79 -17.30 -24.46
C SER A 213 -0.68 -16.06 -23.58
N LEU A 214 -1.26 -16.06 -22.37
CA LEU A 214 -1.05 -14.98 -21.39
C LEU A 214 0.41 -14.88 -20.94
N GLN A 215 1.13 -16.00 -20.80
CA GLN A 215 2.56 -15.99 -20.48
C GLN A 215 3.42 -15.46 -21.64
N GLU A 216 2.97 -15.61 -22.88
CA GLU A 216 3.65 -15.05 -24.04
C GLU A 216 3.61 -13.52 -24.06
N ILE A 217 2.61 -12.90 -23.44
CA ILE A 217 2.53 -11.44 -23.31
C ILE A 217 3.81 -10.92 -22.66
N VAL A 218 4.13 -11.39 -21.45
CA VAL A 218 5.33 -10.93 -20.73
C VAL A 218 6.61 -11.31 -21.48
N SER A 219 6.70 -12.56 -21.95
CA SER A 219 7.96 -13.08 -22.51
C SER A 219 8.24 -12.63 -23.95
N ARG A 220 7.23 -12.18 -24.73
CA ARG A 220 7.36 -11.90 -26.18
C ARG A 220 6.81 -10.56 -26.64
N ARG A 221 6.01 -9.89 -25.82
CA ARG A 221 5.31 -8.64 -26.21
C ARG A 221 5.73 -7.45 -25.37
N ILE A 222 6.23 -7.68 -24.16
CA ILE A 222 6.80 -6.65 -23.29
C ILE A 222 8.30 -6.59 -23.47
N SER A 223 8.88 -5.39 -23.42
CA SER A 223 10.33 -5.21 -23.49
C SER A 223 11.04 -6.02 -22.39
N PRO A 224 12.14 -6.72 -22.68
CA PRO A 224 12.89 -7.47 -21.66
C PRO A 224 13.55 -6.58 -20.59
N THR A 225 13.58 -5.26 -20.78
CA THR A 225 14.04 -4.29 -19.77
C THR A 225 12.92 -3.82 -18.85
N GLU A 226 11.67 -4.16 -19.15
CA GLU A 226 10.50 -3.87 -18.33
C GLU A 226 10.16 -5.06 -17.44
N THR A 227 9.70 -4.75 -16.23
CA THR A 227 9.29 -5.79 -15.28
C THR A 227 7.79 -5.91 -15.25
N ALA A 228 7.27 -7.11 -15.52
CA ALA A 228 5.86 -7.43 -15.43
C ALA A 228 5.65 -8.89 -15.02
N VAL A 229 4.54 -9.14 -14.30
CA VAL A 229 4.09 -10.48 -13.93
C VAL A 229 2.63 -10.64 -14.32
N ILE A 230 2.28 -11.75 -14.99
CA ILE A 230 0.92 -12.21 -15.21
C ILE A 230 0.81 -13.60 -14.62
N SER A 231 -0.01 -13.78 -13.59
CA SER A 231 -0.23 -15.08 -12.94
C SER A 231 -1.70 -15.46 -13.01
N VAL A 232 -2.00 -16.62 -13.62
CA VAL A 232 -3.30 -17.26 -13.47
C VAL A 232 -3.28 -18.02 -12.15
N THR A 233 -4.14 -17.62 -11.22
CA THR A 233 -4.15 -18.17 -9.85
C THR A 233 -5.34 -19.06 -9.58
N ARG A 234 -6.33 -19.04 -10.46
CA ARG A 234 -7.52 -19.89 -10.38
C ARG A 234 -7.98 -20.30 -11.76
N PHE A 235 -8.26 -21.60 -11.93
CA PHE A 235 -8.87 -22.18 -13.13
C PHE A 235 -9.97 -23.13 -12.68
N THR A 236 -11.21 -22.90 -13.12
CA THR A 236 -12.36 -23.76 -12.77
C THR A 236 -13.19 -24.09 -14.01
N SER A 237 -13.50 -25.36 -14.19
CA SER A 237 -14.39 -25.87 -15.25
C SER A 237 -14.82 -27.30 -14.96
N GLY A 238 -16.00 -27.66 -15.44
CA GLY A 238 -16.54 -29.03 -15.41
C GLY A 238 -16.88 -29.54 -14.01
N THR A 239 -17.77 -30.55 -13.97
CA THR A 239 -18.23 -31.20 -12.74
C THR A 239 -18.29 -32.71 -12.87
N SER A 240 -18.08 -33.24 -14.07
CA SER A 240 -18.17 -34.67 -14.39
C SER A 240 -17.05 -35.13 -15.31
N TRP A 241 -16.57 -36.37 -15.14
CA TRP A 241 -15.45 -36.93 -15.89
C TRP A 241 -15.78 -37.26 -17.36
N ASN A 242 -17.06 -37.37 -17.75
CA ASN A 242 -17.49 -37.72 -19.09
C ASN A 242 -18.30 -36.69 -19.84
N ILE A 243 -18.30 -35.43 -19.36
CA ILE A 243 -19.01 -34.29 -19.95
C ILE A 243 -18.03 -33.17 -20.24
N ILE A 244 -18.00 -32.70 -21.47
CA ILE A 244 -17.38 -31.41 -21.81
C ILE A 244 -18.34 -30.32 -21.33
N PRO A 245 -17.89 -29.41 -20.44
CA PRO A 245 -18.77 -28.39 -19.87
C PRO A 245 -19.07 -27.26 -20.85
N GLU A 246 -20.00 -26.37 -20.48
CA GLU A 246 -20.32 -25.18 -21.27
C GLU A 246 -19.41 -24.00 -20.96
N THR A 247 -18.70 -24.00 -19.81
CA THR A 247 -17.96 -22.82 -19.34
C THR A 247 -16.65 -23.20 -18.64
N ALA A 248 -15.60 -22.43 -18.94
CA ALA A 248 -14.36 -22.40 -18.16
C ALA A 248 -14.09 -20.98 -17.67
N ARG A 249 -13.54 -20.85 -16.47
CA ARG A 249 -13.21 -19.56 -15.85
C ARG A 249 -11.75 -19.54 -15.41
N LEU A 250 -11.09 -18.41 -15.73
CA LEU A 250 -9.75 -18.07 -15.28
C LEU A 250 -9.79 -16.81 -14.44
N GLU A 251 -8.98 -16.77 -13.42
CA GLU A 251 -8.79 -15.59 -12.58
C GLU A 251 -7.31 -15.47 -12.26
N GLY A 252 -6.81 -14.23 -12.17
CA GLY A 252 -5.42 -14.02 -11.87
C GLY A 252 -5.08 -12.59 -11.53
N THR A 253 -3.79 -12.35 -11.43
CA THR A 253 -3.26 -11.03 -11.06
C THR A 253 -2.19 -10.59 -12.04
N VAL A 254 -2.07 -9.27 -12.19
CA VAL A 254 -1.00 -8.61 -12.94
C VAL A 254 -0.24 -7.68 -12.01
N ARG A 255 1.08 -7.61 -12.19
CA ARG A 255 1.97 -6.67 -11.50
C ARG A 255 2.83 -5.95 -12.53
N THR A 256 2.93 -4.64 -12.40
CA THR A 256 3.74 -3.78 -13.28
C THR A 256 4.27 -2.58 -12.52
N PHE A 257 5.40 -2.01 -12.98
CA PHE A 257 5.88 -0.72 -12.46
C PHE A 257 5.60 0.44 -13.43
N ASN A 258 5.60 0.16 -14.72
CA ASN A 258 5.43 1.16 -15.76
C ASN A 258 3.95 1.22 -16.20
N PRO A 259 3.26 2.37 -16.06
CA PRO A 259 1.85 2.50 -16.44
C PRO A 259 1.59 2.19 -17.93
N LYS A 260 2.53 2.51 -18.83
CA LYS A 260 2.39 2.16 -20.26
C LYS A 260 2.44 0.65 -20.50
N VAL A 261 3.26 -0.07 -19.74
CA VAL A 261 3.29 -1.54 -19.77
C VAL A 261 1.99 -2.12 -19.23
N ARG A 262 1.44 -1.52 -18.17
CA ARG A 262 0.13 -1.89 -17.61
C ARG A 262 -0.98 -1.78 -18.66
N GLU A 263 -1.08 -0.64 -19.34
CA GLU A 263 -2.04 -0.40 -20.44
C GLU A 263 -1.84 -1.39 -21.59
N GLN A 264 -0.61 -1.58 -22.05
CA GLN A 264 -0.27 -2.54 -23.12
C GLN A 264 -0.69 -3.96 -22.75
N ILE A 265 -0.53 -4.39 -21.50
CA ILE A 265 -0.95 -5.72 -21.05
C ILE A 265 -2.47 -5.86 -21.15
N VAL A 266 -3.23 -4.86 -20.72
CA VAL A 266 -4.71 -4.88 -20.80
C VAL A 266 -5.16 -5.04 -22.25
N GLU A 267 -4.59 -4.26 -23.19
CA GLU A 267 -4.89 -4.34 -24.61
C GLU A 267 -4.57 -5.74 -25.18
N LEU A 268 -3.42 -6.29 -24.84
CA LEU A 268 -3.02 -7.62 -25.29
C LEU A 268 -3.90 -8.73 -24.69
N MET A 269 -4.32 -8.61 -23.45
CA MET A 269 -5.24 -9.54 -22.82
C MET A 269 -6.64 -9.47 -23.46
N GLN A 270 -7.13 -8.29 -23.78
CA GLN A 270 -8.37 -8.12 -24.52
C GLN A 270 -8.28 -8.76 -25.93
N ALA A 271 -7.18 -8.57 -26.63
CA ALA A 271 -6.96 -9.19 -27.94
C ALA A 271 -6.95 -10.73 -27.89
N GLN A 272 -6.51 -11.35 -26.76
CA GLN A 272 -6.62 -12.80 -26.57
C GLN A 272 -8.09 -13.26 -26.48
N ALA A 273 -8.95 -12.50 -25.79
CA ALA A 273 -10.39 -12.76 -25.74
C ALA A 273 -11.01 -12.73 -27.12
N GLU A 274 -10.74 -11.67 -27.91
CA GLU A 274 -11.22 -11.51 -29.27
C GLU A 274 -10.73 -12.62 -30.21
N GLY A 275 -9.51 -13.14 -29.97
CA GLY A 275 -8.97 -14.29 -30.71
C GLY A 275 -9.84 -15.54 -30.53
N LEU A 276 -10.25 -15.85 -29.32
CA LEU A 276 -11.14 -16.97 -29.02
C LEU A 276 -12.55 -16.75 -29.55
N GLU A 277 -13.05 -15.51 -29.55
CA GLU A 277 -14.36 -15.21 -30.15
C GLU A 277 -14.40 -15.51 -31.66
N ARG A 278 -13.33 -15.24 -32.39
CA ARG A 278 -13.22 -15.60 -33.81
C ARG A 278 -13.20 -17.11 -34.05
N GLU A 279 -12.86 -17.91 -33.03
CA GLU A 279 -12.95 -19.38 -33.05
C GLU A 279 -14.38 -19.86 -32.71
N GLY A 280 -15.32 -18.98 -32.37
CA GLY A 280 -16.72 -19.30 -32.06
C GLY A 280 -17.08 -19.36 -30.59
N TYR A 281 -16.13 -19.13 -29.68
CA TYR A 281 -16.42 -18.99 -28.25
C TYR A 281 -17.10 -17.66 -27.94
N GLN A 282 -17.84 -17.61 -26.82
CA GLN A 282 -18.20 -16.34 -26.20
C GLN A 282 -17.25 -16.08 -25.06
N VAL A 283 -16.57 -14.94 -25.06
CA VAL A 283 -15.56 -14.62 -24.04
C VAL A 283 -15.91 -13.31 -23.33
N GLU A 284 -15.99 -13.39 -22.02
CA GLU A 284 -16.11 -12.22 -21.18
C GLU A 284 -14.75 -12.00 -20.49
N PHE A 285 -14.09 -10.89 -20.80
CA PHE A 285 -12.87 -10.44 -20.13
C PHE A 285 -13.21 -9.26 -19.22
N THR A 286 -12.84 -9.39 -17.97
CA THR A 286 -13.01 -8.32 -16.97
C THR A 286 -11.64 -7.97 -16.39
N TRP A 287 -11.26 -6.70 -16.53
CA TRP A 287 -10.12 -6.12 -15.84
C TRP A 287 -10.61 -5.36 -14.61
N ILE A 288 -10.01 -5.62 -13.47
CA ILE A 288 -10.28 -4.93 -12.20
C ILE A 288 -8.99 -4.23 -11.80
N PRO A 289 -8.88 -2.92 -12.06
CA PRO A 289 -7.71 -2.16 -11.65
C PRO A 289 -7.65 -2.06 -10.14
N GLY A 290 -6.46 -2.24 -9.59
CA GLY A 290 -6.13 -1.91 -8.19
C GLY A 290 -5.22 -0.70 -8.11
N CYS A 291 -4.45 -0.58 -7.03
CA CYS A 291 -3.55 0.55 -6.83
C CYS A 291 -2.50 0.65 -7.95
N PRO A 292 -2.11 1.87 -8.36
CA PRO A 292 -0.98 2.12 -9.25
C PRO A 292 0.34 1.64 -8.63
N ALA A 293 1.42 1.69 -9.40
CA ALA A 293 2.75 1.48 -8.85
C ALA A 293 3.18 2.67 -7.99
N THR A 294 3.72 2.39 -6.80
CA THR A 294 4.39 3.43 -6.00
C THR A 294 5.69 3.81 -6.69
N ASN A 295 5.83 5.09 -7.01
CA ASN A 295 6.93 5.60 -7.80
C ASN A 295 7.48 6.88 -7.16
N ASN A 296 8.64 6.77 -6.51
CA ASN A 296 9.23 7.86 -5.76
C ASN A 296 9.71 8.98 -6.69
N ASP A 297 9.27 10.20 -6.41
CA ASP A 297 9.84 11.40 -7.02
C ASP A 297 11.33 11.48 -6.71
N ALA A 298 12.13 11.82 -7.73
CA ALA A 298 13.59 11.76 -7.63
C ALA A 298 14.15 12.83 -6.66
N GLU A 299 13.59 14.03 -6.64
CA GLU A 299 14.04 15.10 -5.77
C GLU A 299 13.65 14.83 -4.31
N LEU A 300 12.43 14.31 -4.09
CA LEU A 300 11.96 13.95 -2.76
C LEU A 300 12.68 12.71 -2.20
N ALA A 301 12.98 11.73 -3.03
CA ALA A 301 13.78 10.57 -2.62
C ALA A 301 15.21 10.98 -2.22
N GLU A 302 15.82 11.91 -2.97
CA GLU A 302 17.14 12.45 -2.62
C GLU A 302 17.10 13.31 -1.36
N LEU A 303 16.00 14.05 -1.13
CA LEU A 303 15.78 14.78 0.13
C LEU A 303 15.75 13.79 1.31
N VAL A 304 14.92 12.74 1.23
CA VAL A 304 14.85 11.68 2.27
C VAL A 304 16.22 11.06 2.52
N ARG A 305 16.96 10.74 1.45
CA ARG A 305 18.29 10.15 1.55
C ARG A 305 19.27 11.04 2.32
N LYS A 306 19.31 12.34 2.00
CA LYS A 306 20.19 13.31 2.65
C LYS A 306 19.84 13.49 4.13
N GLU A 307 18.57 13.73 4.43
CA GLU A 307 18.12 13.93 5.82
C GLU A 307 18.38 12.67 6.67
N ALA A 308 18.16 11.47 6.11
CA ALA A 308 18.47 10.23 6.81
C ALA A 308 19.96 10.12 7.16
N MET A 309 20.84 10.52 6.24
CA MET A 309 22.30 10.54 6.52
C MET A 309 22.69 11.62 7.54
N GLU A 310 22.07 12.80 7.50
CA GLU A 310 22.31 13.89 8.46
C GLU A 310 21.85 13.49 9.86
N GLU A 311 20.75 12.75 9.98
CA GLU A 311 20.23 12.17 11.24
C GLU A 311 20.99 10.92 11.72
N GLY A 312 22.02 10.49 10.99
CA GLY A 312 22.90 9.39 11.36
C GLY A 312 22.41 7.99 11.03
N PHE A 313 21.40 7.86 10.17
CA PHE A 313 20.95 6.57 9.69
C PHE A 313 21.93 5.94 8.68
N HIS A 314 22.00 4.62 8.69
CA HIS A 314 22.60 3.87 7.60
C HIS A 314 21.62 3.83 6.42
N VAL A 315 21.98 4.44 5.30
CA VAL A 315 21.11 4.50 4.12
C VAL A 315 21.49 3.44 3.11
N THR A 316 20.52 2.63 2.69
CA THR A 316 20.68 1.61 1.66
C THR A 316 19.80 1.88 0.46
N LEU A 317 20.13 1.25 -0.67
CA LEU A 317 19.30 1.32 -1.87
C LEU A 317 18.04 0.45 -1.70
N GLN A 318 16.86 1.04 -1.92
CA GLN A 318 15.62 0.29 -2.04
C GLN A 318 15.56 -0.38 -3.42
N HIS A 319 15.33 -1.69 -3.43
CA HIS A 319 14.99 -2.41 -4.64
C HIS A 319 13.47 -2.48 -4.81
N PRO A 320 12.94 -2.34 -6.04
CA PRO A 320 11.50 -2.46 -6.28
C PRO A 320 10.95 -3.83 -5.83
N GLU A 321 9.76 -3.82 -5.22
CA GLU A 321 9.07 -5.02 -4.73
C GLU A 321 7.75 -5.24 -5.47
N MET A 322 7.35 -6.52 -5.63
CA MET A 322 6.10 -6.88 -6.33
C MET A 322 4.84 -6.79 -5.44
N GLY A 323 4.98 -6.40 -4.17
CA GLY A 323 3.86 -6.04 -3.31
C GLY A 323 3.17 -4.77 -3.82
N GLY A 324 1.92 -4.57 -3.44
CA GLY A 324 1.19 -3.33 -3.66
C GLY A 324 1.37 -2.37 -2.49
N GLU A 325 1.04 -1.11 -2.70
CA GLU A 325 0.99 -0.07 -1.67
C GLU A 325 0.10 1.06 -2.18
N ASP A 326 -1.00 1.33 -1.49
CA ASP A 326 -2.00 2.28 -1.96
C ASP A 326 -1.63 3.76 -1.71
N PHE A 327 -0.47 4.01 -1.08
CA PHE A 327 0.19 5.32 -1.10
C PHE A 327 0.36 5.87 -2.52
N SER A 328 0.50 4.96 -3.49
CA SER A 328 0.57 5.28 -4.92
C SER A 328 -0.62 6.10 -5.42
N CYS A 329 -1.81 5.96 -4.84
CA CYS A 329 -2.99 6.75 -5.20
C CYS A 329 -2.74 8.25 -4.99
N TYR A 330 -1.96 8.62 -4.00
CA TYR A 330 -1.60 10.02 -3.72
C TYR A 330 -0.55 10.54 -4.69
N GLN A 331 0.35 9.67 -5.16
CA GLN A 331 1.39 10.03 -6.12
C GLN A 331 0.84 10.31 -7.52
N GLU A 332 -0.39 9.88 -7.83
CA GLU A 332 -1.12 10.30 -9.04
C GLU A 332 -1.54 11.78 -8.97
N LEU A 333 -1.59 12.38 -7.78
CA LEU A 333 -2.03 13.76 -7.57
C LEU A 333 -0.87 14.73 -7.34
N VAL A 334 0.12 14.31 -6.56
CA VAL A 334 1.26 15.15 -6.14
C VAL A 334 2.54 14.33 -6.07
N PRO A 335 3.72 14.97 -6.25
CA PRO A 335 5.00 14.30 -5.99
C PRO A 335 5.04 13.70 -4.57
N GLY A 336 5.55 12.47 -4.46
CA GLY A 336 5.65 11.78 -3.17
C GLY A 336 6.88 10.91 -3.05
N ALA A 337 7.33 10.66 -1.83
CA ALA A 337 8.37 9.69 -1.52
C ALA A 337 7.94 8.75 -0.40
N PHE A 338 8.14 7.47 -0.65
CA PHE A 338 7.85 6.38 0.27
C PHE A 338 9.12 5.58 0.52
N PHE A 339 9.42 5.25 1.78
CA PHE A 339 10.69 4.63 2.14
C PHE A 339 10.54 3.61 3.27
N HIS A 340 11.46 2.66 3.32
CA HIS A 340 11.50 1.69 4.40
C HIS A 340 12.33 2.17 5.58
N VAL A 341 11.82 1.90 6.77
CA VAL A 341 12.52 2.07 8.05
C VAL A 341 12.82 0.69 8.62
N GLY A 342 14.08 0.41 8.92
CA GLY A 342 14.50 -0.83 9.56
C GLY A 342 13.93 -0.95 10.97
N THR A 343 13.15 -1.99 11.20
CA THR A 343 12.50 -2.29 12.47
C THR A 343 12.94 -3.63 13.06
N GLY A 344 13.97 -4.26 12.47
CA GLY A 344 14.38 -5.58 12.94
C GLY A 344 13.27 -6.62 12.70
N GLY A 345 13.17 -7.59 13.61
CA GLY A 345 12.19 -8.66 13.48
C GLY A 345 12.69 -9.80 12.59
N LYS A 346 12.19 -11.00 12.84
CA LYS A 346 12.62 -12.23 12.15
C LYS A 346 11.61 -12.69 11.10
N TYR A 347 10.32 -12.48 11.37
CA TYR A 347 9.25 -13.00 10.54
C TYR A 347 8.78 -11.95 9.55
N PRO A 348 8.42 -12.37 8.31
CA PRO A 348 7.93 -11.44 7.29
C PRO A 348 6.58 -10.82 7.67
N ALA A 349 6.20 -9.74 7.01
CA ALA A 349 4.85 -9.19 7.09
C ALA A 349 3.80 -10.26 6.79
N HIS A 350 2.61 -10.13 7.38
CA HIS A 350 1.48 -11.07 7.30
C HIS A 350 1.73 -12.44 7.97
N ASN A 351 2.77 -12.57 8.79
CA ASN A 351 3.03 -13.77 9.59
C ASN A 351 2.49 -13.58 11.02
N SER A 352 1.89 -14.62 11.61
CA SER A 352 1.35 -14.59 12.98
C SER A 352 2.38 -14.26 14.07
N LYS A 353 3.67 -14.35 13.75
CA LYS A 353 4.81 -14.03 14.64
C LYS A 353 5.56 -12.76 14.22
N PHE A 354 4.97 -11.97 13.34
CA PHE A 354 5.55 -10.68 12.94
C PHE A 354 5.74 -9.76 14.15
N THR A 355 6.86 -9.07 14.20
CA THR A 355 7.17 -8.08 15.25
C THR A 355 8.02 -6.96 14.68
N VAL A 356 7.89 -5.77 15.24
CA VAL A 356 8.76 -4.63 15.01
C VAL A 356 9.48 -4.24 16.31
N ASP A 357 10.71 -3.77 16.23
CA ASP A 357 11.43 -3.24 17.38
C ASP A 357 11.00 -1.78 17.62
N PRO A 358 10.32 -1.46 18.73
CA PRO A 358 9.85 -0.11 19.02
C PRO A 358 10.99 0.91 19.23
N ALA A 359 12.24 0.46 19.36
CA ALA A 359 13.40 1.33 19.43
C ALA A 359 13.57 2.18 18.14
N ALA A 360 13.01 1.73 17.01
CA ALA A 360 13.03 2.47 15.74
C ALA A 360 12.10 3.71 15.74
N LEU A 361 11.09 3.77 16.61
CA LEU A 361 10.05 4.81 16.63
C LEU A 361 10.59 6.23 16.77
N LEU A 362 11.50 6.44 17.72
CA LEU A 362 12.05 7.77 17.98
C LEU A 362 12.82 8.32 16.78
N GLY A 363 13.64 7.46 16.16
CA GLY A 363 14.39 7.82 14.96
C GLY A 363 13.47 8.10 13.78
N ALA A 364 12.46 7.25 13.52
CA ALA A 364 11.50 7.42 12.46
C ALA A 364 10.70 8.73 12.60
N SER A 365 10.21 9.04 13.80
CA SER A 365 9.46 10.29 14.06
C SER A 365 10.32 11.54 13.85
N LYS A 366 11.57 11.52 14.33
CA LYS A 366 12.51 12.64 14.13
C LYS A 366 12.86 12.84 12.66
N LEU A 367 13.27 11.78 11.98
CA LEU A 367 13.61 11.83 10.55
C LEU A 367 12.45 12.40 9.73
N MET A 368 11.23 11.88 9.93
CA MET A 368 10.07 12.36 9.21
C MET A 368 9.77 13.84 9.49
N SER A 369 9.97 14.29 10.73
CA SER A 369 9.82 15.70 11.11
C SER A 369 10.83 16.60 10.38
N GLU A 370 12.09 16.18 10.28
CA GLU A 370 13.13 16.95 9.56
C GLU A 370 12.87 16.97 8.04
N ILE A 371 12.51 15.81 7.44
CA ILE A 371 12.13 15.74 6.02
C ILE A 371 11.06 16.77 5.69
N VAL A 372 10.00 16.86 6.49
CA VAL A 372 8.90 17.79 6.23
C VAL A 372 9.31 19.25 6.40
N LYS A 373 10.07 19.56 7.43
CA LYS A 373 10.62 20.92 7.63
C LYS A 373 11.50 21.38 6.45
N LYS A 374 12.28 20.46 5.86
CA LYS A 374 13.11 20.75 4.67
C LYS A 374 12.27 20.85 3.40
N ALA A 375 11.28 19.96 3.23
CA ALA A 375 10.38 19.98 2.07
C ALA A 375 9.56 21.28 1.99
N LEU A 376 9.14 21.83 3.14
CA LEU A 376 8.45 23.12 3.24
C LEU A 376 9.36 24.32 2.93
N LYS A 377 10.67 24.24 3.19
CA LYS A 377 11.62 25.30 2.86
C LYS A 377 11.97 25.36 1.39
N ALA A 378 11.83 24.25 0.68
CA ALA A 378 12.12 24.13 -0.75
C ALA A 378 10.89 24.43 -1.64
N SER A 379 9.77 24.81 -1.05
CA SER A 379 8.50 25.18 -1.72
C SER A 379 8.42 26.68 -1.99
#